data_caff7d3f20b6ba4bebbb7e954573b9ab
#
_entry.id   caff7d3f20b6ba4bebbb7e954573b9ab
#
_cell.length_a   1.000
_cell.length_b   1.000
_cell.length_c   1.000
_cell.angle_alpha   90.00
_cell.angle_beta   90.00
_cell.angle_gamma   90.00
#
_symmetry.space_group_name_H-M   'P 1'
#
loop_
_entity.id
_entity.type
_entity.pdbx_description
1 polymer ?
#
loop_
_entity_poly.entity_id
_entity_poly.type
_entity_poly.pdbx_seq_one_letter_code
_entity_poly.pdbx_strand_id
1 'polypeptide(L)'
;MTKKWLDNKGIYYDDLILTDAYDKHAKAEKCIELNIDIMIDDSVRICSNCIENGITTILMDTPYNRYSNIQRVKRWKDFYDYVSSYKNNKRNIILDTDTYNECDDQFALTYLLKNQDKFNIEAITVAPYSHQSRNVSVREGQELSYNEILKICKWLNLNISNKVFKGSMNYIQNGYNETNDAVNKIIEIALKNDKTYILGIGAITNIALALKKEPKIINKIEIIWLGGNELGYKDNLEYNFKQDIEAVKIVFNSKVKITILPCKNVVSNLKIDINTLKNNLENKSELCNYLIERFYDDGYHGVQESRVIWDISVIAYMINKNWFETKEINCPKINNDTSYKPTNNKRMITFVTKLDRDKIYKDLFKKSGE
;
A
#
# COMPACT_ATOMS: atom_id res chain seq x y z
N MET A 1 -16.24 -9.86 -37.56
CA MET A 1 -17.68 -9.48 -37.45
C MET A 1 -17.89 -8.55 -36.26
N THR A 2 -17.47 -8.85 -35.07
CA THR A 2 -17.65 -8.05 -33.83
C THR A 2 -17.10 -6.64 -33.93
N LYS A 3 -15.85 -6.44 -34.39
CA LYS A 3 -15.24 -5.11 -34.54
C LYS A 3 -16.07 -4.18 -35.41
N LYS A 4 -16.42 -4.62 -36.63
CA LYS A 4 -17.28 -3.82 -37.54
C LYS A 4 -18.63 -3.42 -36.93
N TRP A 5 -19.18 -4.30 -36.09
CA TRP A 5 -20.46 -4.03 -35.43
C TRP A 5 -20.31 -2.95 -34.36
N LEU A 6 -19.26 -3.02 -33.52
CA LEU A 6 -18.94 -2.01 -32.50
C LEU A 6 -18.71 -0.65 -33.15
N ASP A 7 -17.86 -0.59 -34.19
CA ASP A 7 -17.55 0.63 -34.95
C ASP A 7 -18.82 1.26 -35.56
N ASN A 8 -19.69 0.43 -36.17
CA ASN A 8 -20.93 0.89 -36.75
C ASN A 8 -21.96 1.42 -35.73
N LYS A 9 -21.84 0.98 -34.46
CA LYS A 9 -22.68 1.44 -33.35
C LYS A 9 -22.09 2.61 -32.58
N GLY A 10 -20.87 3.09 -32.94
CA GLY A 10 -20.19 4.17 -32.26
C GLY A 10 -19.80 3.80 -30.83
N ILE A 11 -19.55 2.51 -30.55
CA ILE A 11 -19.15 2.04 -29.23
C ILE A 11 -17.64 2.20 -29.09
N TYR A 12 -17.22 3.06 -28.17
CA TYR A 12 -15.81 3.28 -27.86
C TYR A 12 -15.28 2.16 -26.96
N TYR A 13 -14.06 1.69 -27.23
CA TYR A 13 -13.31 0.76 -26.42
C TYR A 13 -11.81 1.04 -26.58
N ASP A 14 -11.05 0.85 -25.52
CA ASP A 14 -9.59 1.01 -25.56
C ASP A 14 -8.96 -0.17 -26.28
N ASP A 15 -9.41 -1.39 -25.96
CA ASP A 15 -8.93 -2.64 -26.55
C ASP A 15 -10.08 -3.62 -26.86
N LEU A 16 -9.92 -4.42 -27.93
CA LEU A 16 -10.86 -5.46 -28.30
C LEU A 16 -10.15 -6.82 -28.32
N ILE A 17 -10.40 -7.61 -27.29
CA ILE A 17 -9.82 -8.94 -27.12
C ILE A 17 -10.90 -9.99 -27.36
N LEU A 18 -10.64 -10.89 -28.29
CA LEU A 18 -11.54 -12.01 -28.57
C LEU A 18 -11.06 -13.24 -27.81
N THR A 19 -11.92 -13.81 -27.00
CA THR A 19 -11.70 -15.06 -26.27
C THR A 19 -12.52 -16.19 -26.86
N ASP A 20 -12.13 -17.44 -26.63
CA ASP A 20 -12.95 -18.59 -27.01
C ASP A 20 -14.26 -18.58 -26.20
N ALA A 21 -15.38 -18.58 -26.90
CA ALA A 21 -16.72 -18.56 -26.29
C ALA A 21 -17.06 -19.86 -25.53
N TYR A 22 -16.39 -20.97 -25.86
CA TYR A 22 -16.61 -22.27 -25.23
C TYR A 22 -15.68 -22.50 -24.03
N ASP A 23 -14.57 -21.78 -23.94
CA ASP A 23 -13.68 -21.84 -22.79
C ASP A 23 -14.18 -20.92 -21.66
N LYS A 24 -14.59 -21.54 -20.55
CA LYS A 24 -15.09 -20.79 -19.38
C LYS A 24 -13.98 -20.04 -18.64
N HIS A 25 -12.71 -20.40 -18.84
CA HIS A 25 -11.55 -19.81 -18.16
C HIS A 25 -10.95 -18.63 -18.91
N ALA A 26 -11.09 -18.62 -20.24
CA ALA A 26 -10.42 -17.64 -21.11
C ALA A 26 -10.67 -16.17 -20.74
N LYS A 27 -11.89 -15.81 -20.29
CA LYS A 27 -12.17 -14.43 -19.85
C LYS A 27 -11.52 -14.09 -18.51
N ALA A 28 -11.55 -15.01 -17.54
CA ALA A 28 -10.90 -14.80 -16.25
C ALA A 28 -9.39 -14.66 -16.41
N GLU A 29 -8.75 -15.50 -17.21
CA GLU A 29 -7.32 -15.42 -17.53
C GLU A 29 -6.96 -14.08 -18.15
N LYS A 30 -7.75 -13.58 -19.10
CA LYS A 30 -7.53 -12.27 -19.71
C LYS A 30 -7.79 -11.12 -18.74
N CYS A 31 -8.77 -11.23 -17.86
CA CYS A 31 -8.99 -10.24 -16.82
C CYS A 31 -7.80 -10.14 -15.84
N ILE A 32 -7.20 -11.29 -15.48
CA ILE A 32 -5.99 -11.35 -14.64
C ILE A 32 -4.80 -10.72 -15.37
N GLU A 33 -4.54 -11.18 -16.62
CA GLU A 33 -3.43 -10.67 -17.45
C GLU A 33 -3.45 -9.14 -17.61
N LEU A 34 -4.65 -8.58 -17.74
CA LEU A 34 -4.86 -7.15 -17.98
C LEU A 34 -5.16 -6.35 -16.70
N ASN A 35 -5.14 -6.98 -15.53
CA ASN A 35 -5.48 -6.36 -14.24
C ASN A 35 -6.86 -5.66 -14.27
N ILE A 36 -7.89 -6.34 -14.75
CA ILE A 36 -9.25 -5.80 -14.82
C ILE A 36 -9.87 -5.76 -13.43
N ASP A 37 -10.24 -4.59 -12.97
CA ASP A 37 -10.89 -4.37 -11.66
C ASP A 37 -12.30 -4.94 -11.59
N ILE A 38 -13.10 -4.75 -12.65
CA ILE A 38 -14.52 -5.13 -12.71
C ILE A 38 -14.83 -5.74 -14.07
N MET A 39 -15.53 -6.87 -14.04
CA MET A 39 -16.02 -7.57 -15.21
C MET A 39 -17.55 -7.62 -15.19
N ILE A 40 -18.19 -7.48 -16.33
CA ILE A 40 -19.62 -7.72 -16.51
C ILE A 40 -19.87 -8.73 -17.64
N ASP A 41 -20.76 -9.67 -17.37
CA ASP A 41 -21.20 -10.68 -18.36
C ASP A 41 -22.63 -11.12 -18.07
N ASP A 42 -23.31 -11.72 -19.03
CA ASP A 42 -24.64 -12.30 -18.85
C ASP A 42 -24.61 -13.80 -18.58
N SER A 43 -23.44 -14.44 -18.72
CA SER A 43 -23.23 -15.86 -18.47
C SER A 43 -22.87 -16.12 -17.00
N VAL A 44 -23.75 -16.82 -16.28
CA VAL A 44 -23.49 -17.27 -14.90
C VAL A 44 -22.19 -18.07 -14.82
N ARG A 45 -21.92 -18.95 -15.78
CA ARG A 45 -20.72 -19.78 -15.83
C ARG A 45 -19.45 -18.95 -15.90
N ILE A 46 -19.41 -17.91 -16.71
CA ILE A 46 -18.28 -17.01 -16.87
C ILE A 46 -18.12 -16.15 -15.60
N CYS A 47 -19.22 -15.56 -15.13
CA CYS A 47 -19.19 -14.75 -13.90
C CYS A 47 -18.70 -15.55 -12.69
N SER A 48 -19.18 -16.80 -12.51
CA SER A 48 -18.71 -17.66 -11.41
C SER A 48 -17.21 -17.92 -11.48
N ASN A 49 -16.70 -18.23 -12.67
CA ASN A 49 -15.27 -18.47 -12.86
C ASN A 49 -14.44 -17.19 -12.58
N CYS A 50 -14.89 -16.02 -13.01
CA CYS A 50 -14.22 -14.76 -12.69
C CYS A 50 -14.20 -14.49 -11.18
N ILE A 51 -15.32 -14.74 -10.47
CA ILE A 51 -15.42 -14.59 -9.01
C ILE A 51 -14.48 -15.56 -8.28
N GLU A 52 -14.42 -16.83 -8.71
CA GLU A 52 -13.50 -17.84 -8.18
C GLU A 52 -12.03 -17.43 -8.32
N ASN A 53 -11.72 -16.64 -9.35
CA ASN A 53 -10.39 -16.06 -9.58
C ASN A 53 -10.20 -14.65 -8.97
N GLY A 54 -11.07 -14.23 -8.05
CA GLY A 54 -10.92 -12.98 -7.28
C GLY A 54 -11.30 -11.70 -8.07
N ILE A 55 -11.92 -11.81 -9.24
CA ILE A 55 -12.31 -10.68 -10.08
C ILE A 55 -13.69 -10.18 -9.62
N THR A 56 -13.82 -8.89 -9.30
CA THR A 56 -15.13 -8.27 -9.04
C THR A 56 -16.02 -8.40 -10.27
N THR A 57 -17.09 -9.18 -10.16
CA THR A 57 -17.90 -9.53 -11.34
C THR A 57 -19.38 -9.21 -11.10
N ILE A 58 -19.98 -8.59 -12.10
CA ILE A 58 -21.40 -8.21 -12.10
C ILE A 58 -22.10 -8.98 -13.21
N LEU A 59 -23.25 -9.57 -12.87
CA LEU A 59 -24.10 -10.27 -13.83
C LEU A 59 -25.06 -9.28 -14.50
N MET A 60 -25.07 -9.21 -15.82
CA MET A 60 -26.13 -8.51 -16.56
C MET A 60 -27.41 -9.33 -16.50
N ASP A 61 -28.51 -8.75 -15.95
CA ASP A 61 -29.79 -9.45 -15.79
C ASP A 61 -30.42 -9.85 -17.12
N THR A 62 -30.69 -11.12 -17.28
CA THR A 62 -31.40 -11.70 -18.43
C THR A 62 -32.38 -12.78 -17.95
N PRO A 63 -33.43 -13.10 -18.72
CA PRO A 63 -34.39 -14.12 -18.29
C PRO A 63 -33.78 -15.50 -17.94
N TYR A 64 -32.71 -15.88 -18.63
CA TYR A 64 -32.09 -17.20 -18.47
C TYR A 64 -31.08 -17.30 -17.32
N ASN A 65 -30.70 -16.19 -16.66
CA ASN A 65 -29.72 -16.21 -15.58
C ASN A 65 -30.30 -15.89 -14.20
N ARG A 66 -31.61 -15.73 -14.06
CA ARG A 66 -32.29 -15.29 -12.83
C ARG A 66 -32.22 -16.28 -11.67
N TYR A 67 -31.84 -17.52 -11.95
CA TYR A 67 -31.63 -18.54 -10.92
C TYR A 67 -30.36 -18.32 -10.07
N SER A 68 -29.46 -17.44 -10.51
CA SER A 68 -28.18 -17.17 -9.84
C SER A 68 -28.32 -16.03 -8.82
N ASN A 69 -27.57 -16.14 -7.72
CA ASN A 69 -27.47 -15.12 -6.66
C ASN A 69 -26.29 -14.16 -6.86
N ILE A 70 -25.60 -14.21 -8.02
CA ILE A 70 -24.52 -13.26 -8.33
C ILE A 70 -25.11 -11.85 -8.38
N GLN A 71 -24.36 -10.88 -7.83
CA GLN A 71 -24.73 -9.47 -7.88
C GLN A 71 -24.97 -9.05 -9.32
N ARG A 72 -26.10 -8.38 -9.56
CA ARG A 72 -26.54 -8.06 -10.92
C ARG A 72 -27.01 -6.65 -11.11
N VAL A 73 -26.98 -6.23 -12.37
CA VAL A 73 -27.59 -4.98 -12.85
C VAL A 73 -28.54 -5.26 -14.00
N LYS A 74 -29.55 -4.42 -14.18
CA LYS A 74 -30.56 -4.59 -15.23
C LYS A 74 -30.25 -3.79 -16.48
N ARG A 75 -29.53 -2.69 -16.36
CA ARG A 75 -29.23 -1.75 -17.46
C ARG A 75 -27.74 -1.35 -17.40
N TRP A 76 -27.21 -0.97 -18.53
CA TRP A 76 -25.85 -0.40 -18.62
C TRP A 76 -25.66 0.84 -17.75
N LYS A 77 -26.71 1.65 -17.57
CA LYS A 77 -26.66 2.79 -16.65
C LYS A 77 -26.43 2.33 -15.20
N ASP A 78 -27.13 1.30 -14.75
CA ASP A 78 -26.97 0.76 -13.40
C ASP A 78 -25.53 0.21 -13.19
N PHE A 79 -24.95 -0.37 -14.26
CA PHE A 79 -23.55 -0.79 -14.25
C PHE A 79 -22.58 0.39 -14.18
N TYR A 80 -22.83 1.44 -14.97
CA TYR A 80 -22.05 2.68 -14.89
C TYR A 80 -22.10 3.31 -13.50
N ASP A 81 -23.28 3.39 -12.90
CA ASP A 81 -23.47 3.93 -11.54
C ASP A 81 -22.73 3.05 -10.51
N TYR A 82 -22.77 1.71 -10.68
CA TYR A 82 -22.01 0.77 -9.87
C TYR A 82 -20.49 0.99 -9.99
N VAL A 83 -19.95 1.06 -11.21
CA VAL A 83 -18.51 1.29 -11.44
C VAL A 83 -18.07 2.64 -10.87
N SER A 84 -18.91 3.69 -11.05
CA SER A 84 -18.65 5.01 -10.50
C SER A 84 -18.61 4.99 -8.98
N SER A 85 -19.56 4.30 -8.32
CA SER A 85 -19.57 4.12 -6.87
C SER A 85 -18.40 3.26 -6.38
N TYR A 86 -18.04 2.21 -7.11
CA TYR A 86 -16.92 1.33 -6.81
C TYR A 86 -15.59 2.10 -6.81
N LYS A 87 -15.35 2.91 -7.86
CA LYS A 87 -14.16 3.78 -7.93
C LYS A 87 -14.16 4.84 -6.82
N ASN A 88 -15.31 5.44 -6.52
CA ASN A 88 -15.44 6.46 -5.48
C ASN A 88 -15.29 5.89 -4.06
N ASN A 89 -15.51 4.59 -3.86
CA ASN A 89 -15.38 3.94 -2.57
C ASN A 89 -13.94 3.46 -2.27
N LYS A 90 -13.09 3.29 -3.30
CA LYS A 90 -11.67 2.96 -3.09
C LYS A 90 -10.92 4.19 -2.60
N ARG A 91 -10.10 4.01 -1.58
CA ARG A 91 -9.22 5.07 -1.09
C ARG A 91 -7.98 5.17 -1.97
N ASN A 92 -7.65 6.40 -2.42
CA ASN A 92 -6.44 6.64 -3.20
C ASN A 92 -5.22 6.55 -2.29
N ILE A 93 -4.30 5.65 -2.62
CA ILE A 93 -3.13 5.31 -1.82
C ILE A 93 -1.85 5.60 -2.58
N ILE A 94 -0.90 6.22 -1.89
CA ILE A 94 0.51 6.22 -2.23
C ILE A 94 1.22 5.44 -1.12
N LEU A 95 2.04 4.45 -1.46
CA LEU A 95 2.94 3.78 -0.53
C LEU A 95 4.34 4.37 -0.69
N ASP A 96 4.93 4.89 0.40
CA ASP A 96 6.33 5.35 0.45
C ASP A 96 7.13 4.38 1.33
N THR A 97 8.04 3.61 0.71
CA THR A 97 8.65 2.38 1.26
C THR A 97 10.12 2.25 0.90
N ASP A 98 10.91 1.68 1.79
CA ASP A 98 12.30 1.28 1.55
C ASP A 98 12.45 -0.26 1.47
N THR A 99 11.63 -0.87 0.63
CA THR A 99 11.24 -2.30 0.52
C THR A 99 12.38 -3.33 0.63
N TYR A 100 13.63 -2.99 0.42
CA TYR A 100 14.77 -3.91 0.54
C TYR A 100 15.56 -3.73 1.83
N ASN A 101 15.19 -2.76 2.66
CA ASN A 101 15.93 -2.48 3.90
C ASN A 101 15.78 -3.62 4.92
N GLU A 102 14.56 -4.00 5.25
CA GLU A 102 14.23 -5.15 6.10
C GLU A 102 13.16 -6.03 5.41
N CYS A 103 12.75 -7.14 6.04
CA CYS A 103 11.81 -8.07 5.39
C CYS A 103 10.34 -7.64 5.51
N ASP A 104 10.01 -6.76 6.41
CA ASP A 104 8.63 -6.37 6.75
C ASP A 104 7.97 -5.46 5.70
N ASP A 105 8.73 -4.61 5.01
CA ASP A 105 8.27 -3.89 3.84
C ASP A 105 7.70 -4.80 2.75
N GLN A 106 8.34 -5.95 2.51
CA GLN A 106 7.90 -6.90 1.48
C GLN A 106 6.55 -7.52 1.85
N PHE A 107 6.32 -7.81 3.14
CA PHE A 107 5.02 -8.24 3.65
C PHE A 107 3.98 -7.11 3.51
N ALA A 108 4.33 -5.88 3.87
CA ALA A 108 3.43 -4.73 3.77
C ALA A 108 3.04 -4.43 2.32
N LEU A 109 4.00 -4.44 1.40
CA LEU A 109 3.76 -4.26 -0.03
C LEU A 109 2.83 -5.35 -0.58
N THR A 110 3.11 -6.62 -0.26
CA THR A 110 2.27 -7.75 -0.66
C THR A 110 0.85 -7.59 -0.11
N TYR A 111 0.72 -7.23 1.18
CA TYR A 111 -0.57 -7.03 1.83
C TYR A 111 -1.38 -5.89 1.20
N LEU A 112 -0.72 -4.78 0.85
CA LEU A 112 -1.36 -3.69 0.13
C LEU A 112 -1.84 -4.12 -1.26
N LEU A 113 -0.95 -4.76 -2.05
CA LEU A 113 -1.23 -5.18 -3.42
C LEU A 113 -2.34 -6.25 -3.50
N LYS A 114 -2.52 -7.06 -2.46
CA LYS A 114 -3.61 -8.03 -2.33
C LYS A 114 -4.95 -7.40 -1.87
N ASN A 115 -4.98 -6.11 -1.52
CA ASN A 115 -6.18 -5.38 -1.11
C ASN A 115 -6.63 -4.31 -2.13
N GLN A 116 -6.42 -4.53 -3.43
CA GLN A 116 -6.86 -3.64 -4.50
C GLN A 116 -8.39 -3.52 -4.61
N ASP A 117 -9.14 -4.44 -3.99
CA ASP A 117 -10.58 -4.33 -3.79
C ASP A 117 -10.97 -3.11 -2.93
N LYS A 118 -10.13 -2.71 -1.98
CA LYS A 118 -10.35 -1.59 -1.04
C LYS A 118 -9.61 -0.32 -1.43
N PHE A 119 -8.53 -0.44 -2.20
CA PHE A 119 -7.58 0.62 -2.46
C PHE A 119 -7.34 0.86 -3.95
N ASN A 120 -7.31 2.13 -4.32
CA ASN A 120 -6.76 2.56 -5.60
C ASN A 120 -5.29 2.93 -5.39
N ILE A 121 -4.37 2.05 -5.79
CA ILE A 121 -2.94 2.27 -5.65
C ILE A 121 -2.50 3.20 -6.79
N GLU A 122 -2.29 4.47 -6.45
CA GLU A 122 -1.91 5.50 -7.42
C GLU A 122 -0.40 5.49 -7.70
N ALA A 123 0.40 5.27 -6.65
CA ALA A 123 1.86 5.18 -6.77
C ALA A 123 2.48 4.36 -5.63
N ILE A 124 3.66 3.82 -5.92
CA ILE A 124 4.61 3.31 -4.94
C ILE A 124 5.87 4.14 -5.10
N THR A 125 6.29 4.83 -4.05
CA THR A 125 7.47 5.70 -4.04
C THR A 125 8.57 5.08 -3.19
N VAL A 126 9.80 5.11 -3.68
CA VAL A 126 10.94 4.54 -2.98
C VAL A 126 11.48 5.57 -1.98
N ALA A 127 11.32 5.28 -0.69
CA ALA A 127 11.91 6.06 0.38
C ALA A 127 13.42 5.87 0.43
N PRO A 128 14.21 6.90 0.79
CA PRO A 128 15.64 6.74 0.93
C PRO A 128 15.99 5.92 2.18
N TYR A 129 16.93 4.99 2.06
CA TYR A 129 17.57 4.36 3.20
C TYR A 129 19.06 4.14 2.95
N SER A 130 19.84 4.09 4.03
CA SER A 130 21.24 3.74 4.01
C SER A 130 21.57 2.87 5.22
N HIS A 131 22.53 1.97 5.10
CA HIS A 131 22.90 1.07 6.18
C HIS A 131 24.43 0.94 6.27
N GLN A 132 25.04 1.66 7.23
CA GLN A 132 26.50 1.67 7.37
C GLN A 132 27.10 0.29 7.58
N SER A 133 26.52 -0.54 8.46
CA SER A 133 27.05 -1.89 8.73
C SER A 133 26.95 -2.84 7.55
N ARG A 134 26.09 -2.53 6.56
CA ARG A 134 25.92 -3.30 5.32
C ARG A 134 26.66 -2.64 4.14
N ASN A 135 27.30 -1.50 4.39
CA ASN A 135 27.93 -0.68 3.35
C ASN A 135 26.95 -0.32 2.20
N VAL A 136 25.68 -0.05 2.54
CA VAL A 136 24.65 0.36 1.59
C VAL A 136 24.50 1.87 1.64
N SER A 137 24.84 2.54 0.56
CA SER A 137 24.58 3.96 0.36
C SER A 137 23.10 4.22 0.06
N VAL A 138 22.62 5.46 0.25
CA VAL A 138 21.23 5.83 -0.09
C VAL A 138 20.89 5.51 -1.54
N ARG A 139 21.83 5.73 -2.46
CA ARG A 139 21.66 5.44 -3.88
C ARG A 139 21.49 3.96 -4.17
N GLU A 140 22.29 3.11 -3.54
CA GLU A 140 22.18 1.66 -3.67
C GLU A 140 20.88 1.16 -3.03
N GLY A 141 20.54 1.66 -1.84
CA GLY A 141 19.28 1.35 -1.18
C GLY A 141 18.07 1.65 -2.05
N GLN A 142 18.09 2.78 -2.76
CA GLN A 142 17.04 3.15 -3.70
C GLN A 142 16.93 2.14 -4.86
N GLU A 143 18.05 1.73 -5.48
CA GLU A 143 18.04 0.76 -6.58
C GLU A 143 17.57 -0.62 -6.10
N LEU A 144 18.02 -1.05 -4.93
CA LEU A 144 17.61 -2.32 -4.33
C LEU A 144 16.10 -2.34 -4.07
N SER A 145 15.55 -1.30 -3.42
CA SER A 145 14.12 -1.20 -3.15
C SER A 145 13.28 -1.13 -4.42
N TYR A 146 13.71 -0.33 -5.40
CA TYR A 146 13.01 -0.23 -6.68
C TYR A 146 12.89 -1.59 -7.37
N ASN A 147 14.00 -2.33 -7.46
CA ASN A 147 14.02 -3.64 -8.10
C ASN A 147 13.21 -4.68 -7.30
N GLU A 148 13.23 -4.62 -5.98
CA GLU A 148 12.46 -5.52 -5.13
C GLU A 148 10.95 -5.31 -5.26
N ILE A 149 10.51 -4.04 -5.34
CA ILE A 149 9.10 -3.71 -5.62
C ILE A 149 8.67 -4.34 -6.95
N LEU A 150 9.46 -4.17 -8.02
CA LEU A 150 9.14 -4.74 -9.33
C LEU A 150 9.11 -6.27 -9.31
N LYS A 151 10.00 -6.91 -8.54
CA LYS A 151 10.05 -8.36 -8.36
C LYS A 151 8.79 -8.89 -7.68
N ILE A 152 8.33 -8.25 -6.60
CA ILE A 152 7.10 -8.62 -5.91
C ILE A 152 5.88 -8.42 -6.83
N CYS A 153 5.81 -7.30 -7.55
CA CYS A 153 4.74 -7.05 -8.53
C CYS A 153 4.67 -8.13 -9.60
N LYS A 154 5.82 -8.60 -10.09
CA LYS A 154 5.89 -9.69 -11.07
C LYS A 154 5.32 -11.00 -10.53
N TRP A 155 5.63 -11.39 -9.29
CA TRP A 155 5.06 -12.60 -8.67
C TRP A 155 3.54 -12.50 -8.47
N LEU A 156 3.03 -11.29 -8.28
CA LEU A 156 1.59 -11.03 -8.19
C LEU A 156 0.92 -10.85 -9.56
N ASN A 157 1.66 -11.03 -10.67
CA ASN A 157 1.20 -10.79 -12.04
C ASN A 157 0.63 -9.37 -12.25
N LEU A 158 1.17 -8.38 -11.53
CA LEU A 158 0.74 -6.99 -11.61
C LEU A 158 1.66 -6.18 -12.53
N ASN A 159 1.12 -5.63 -13.61
CA ASN A 159 1.84 -4.71 -14.48
C ASN A 159 1.65 -3.25 -14.01
N ILE A 160 2.33 -2.89 -12.92
CA ILE A 160 2.26 -1.54 -12.32
C ILE A 160 3.62 -0.85 -12.26
N SER A 161 4.58 -1.25 -13.10
CA SER A 161 5.91 -0.62 -13.17
C SER A 161 5.84 0.88 -13.45
N ASN A 162 4.84 1.34 -14.20
CA ASN A 162 4.56 2.74 -14.46
C ASN A 162 4.02 3.52 -13.24
N LYS A 163 3.77 2.84 -12.12
CA LYS A 163 3.36 3.43 -10.83
C LYS A 163 4.46 3.40 -9.79
N VAL A 164 5.66 2.91 -10.11
CA VAL A 164 6.81 2.83 -9.18
C VAL A 164 7.79 3.97 -9.50
N PHE A 165 8.08 4.81 -8.51
CA PHE A 165 8.87 6.04 -8.70
C PHE A 165 10.04 6.10 -7.74
N LYS A 166 11.23 6.37 -8.28
CA LYS A 166 12.45 6.57 -7.49
C LYS A 166 12.35 7.87 -6.69
N GLY A 167 12.75 7.82 -5.42
CA GLY A 167 12.67 8.94 -4.50
C GLY A 167 13.99 9.67 -4.30
N SER A 168 14.16 10.18 -3.08
CA SER A 168 15.31 11.01 -2.71
C SER A 168 16.61 10.24 -2.70
N MET A 169 17.66 10.86 -3.20
CA MET A 169 19.03 10.30 -3.26
C MET A 169 19.84 10.61 -2.00
N ASN A 170 19.26 11.38 -1.07
CA ASN A 170 19.86 11.72 0.22
C ASN A 170 18.77 12.28 1.16
N TYR A 171 19.15 12.56 2.39
CA TYR A 171 18.28 13.08 3.44
C TYR A 171 18.29 14.61 3.48
N ILE A 172 17.18 15.23 3.91
CA ILE A 172 17.08 16.69 4.09
C ILE A 172 18.09 17.16 5.14
N GLN A 173 18.31 16.39 6.21
CA GLN A 173 19.31 16.71 7.23
C GLN A 173 20.74 16.80 6.70
N ASN A 174 21.04 16.22 5.54
CA ASN A 174 22.31 16.31 4.83
C ASN A 174 22.31 17.43 3.76
N GLY A 175 21.33 18.33 3.79
CA GLY A 175 21.20 19.43 2.83
C GLY A 175 20.47 19.09 1.53
N TYR A 176 19.92 17.86 1.39
CA TYR A 176 19.17 17.48 0.19
C TYR A 176 17.86 18.26 0.08
N ASN A 177 17.61 18.87 -1.07
CA ASN A 177 16.40 19.65 -1.31
C ASN A 177 15.95 19.56 -2.80
N GLU A 178 16.38 18.52 -3.50
CA GLU A 178 16.08 18.36 -4.92
C GLU A 178 14.69 17.74 -5.12
N THR A 179 14.11 18.05 -6.27
CA THR A 179 12.90 17.38 -6.74
C THR A 179 13.29 16.08 -7.44
N ASN A 180 12.51 15.04 -7.23
CA ASN A 180 12.69 13.74 -7.85
C ASN A 180 11.34 13.18 -8.31
N ASP A 181 11.33 12.03 -8.97
CA ASP A 181 10.12 11.45 -9.55
C ASP A 181 9.05 11.14 -8.50
N ALA A 182 9.44 10.62 -7.33
CA ALA A 182 8.51 10.33 -6.24
C ALA A 182 7.86 11.60 -5.71
N VAL A 183 8.64 12.66 -5.43
CA VAL A 183 8.14 13.95 -4.94
C VAL A 183 7.18 14.58 -5.96
N ASN A 184 7.55 14.59 -7.24
CA ASN A 184 6.68 15.12 -8.29
C ASN A 184 5.38 14.33 -8.40
N LYS A 185 5.45 12.99 -8.30
CA LYS A 185 4.28 12.13 -8.40
C LYS A 185 3.36 12.26 -7.18
N ILE A 186 3.89 12.38 -5.98
CA ILE A 186 3.10 12.68 -4.77
C ILE A 186 2.31 13.97 -4.96
N ILE A 187 2.96 15.03 -5.43
CA ILE A 187 2.31 16.33 -5.67
C ILE A 187 1.23 16.22 -6.75
N GLU A 188 1.54 15.61 -7.89
CA GLU A 188 0.59 15.41 -9.01
C GLU A 188 -0.67 14.69 -8.55
N ILE A 189 -0.51 13.54 -7.87
CA ILE A 189 -1.64 12.73 -7.38
C ILE A 189 -2.45 13.48 -6.34
N ALA A 190 -1.79 14.17 -5.40
CA ALA A 190 -2.47 14.95 -4.38
C ALA A 190 -3.27 16.10 -4.97
N LEU A 191 -2.77 16.79 -5.99
CA LEU A 191 -3.48 17.88 -6.65
C LEU A 191 -4.68 17.39 -7.47
N LYS A 192 -4.55 16.21 -8.10
CA LYS A 192 -5.59 15.60 -8.94
C LYS A 192 -6.78 15.10 -8.12
N ASN A 193 -6.55 14.54 -6.94
CA ASN A 193 -7.56 13.90 -6.12
C ASN A 193 -8.09 14.84 -5.03
N ASP A 194 -9.33 14.63 -4.60
CA ASP A 194 -9.90 15.35 -3.46
C ASP A 194 -9.23 14.92 -2.16
N LYS A 195 -8.90 13.63 -2.05
CA LYS A 195 -8.19 13.05 -0.91
C LYS A 195 -7.28 11.91 -1.33
N THR A 196 -6.04 11.94 -0.84
CA THR A 196 -5.03 10.90 -1.02
C THR A 196 -4.45 10.51 0.34
N TYR A 197 -4.31 9.22 0.58
CA TYR A 197 -3.62 8.69 1.76
C TYR A 197 -2.19 8.32 1.37
N ILE A 198 -1.22 8.82 2.14
CA ILE A 198 0.18 8.45 1.96
C ILE A 198 0.57 7.53 3.11
N LEU A 199 0.89 6.30 2.78
CA LEU A 199 1.32 5.26 3.70
C LEU A 199 2.84 5.26 3.72
N GLY A 200 3.44 5.80 4.79
CA GLY A 200 4.88 5.85 4.96
C GLY A 200 5.36 4.69 5.83
N ILE A 201 6.24 3.87 5.31
CA ILE A 201 6.87 2.76 6.02
C ILE A 201 8.41 2.82 5.97
N GLY A 202 8.97 3.94 5.49
CA GLY A 202 10.38 4.28 5.49
C GLY A 202 10.63 5.68 6.04
N ALA A 203 11.82 6.23 5.79
CA ALA A 203 12.16 7.60 6.12
C ALA A 203 11.24 8.59 5.41
N ILE A 204 10.67 9.56 6.13
CA ILE A 204 9.59 10.45 5.65
C ILE A 204 10.07 11.57 4.70
N THR A 205 11.25 11.43 4.12
CA THR A 205 11.95 12.44 3.29
C THR A 205 11.15 12.87 2.07
N ASN A 206 10.64 11.93 1.27
CA ASN A 206 9.87 12.24 0.05
C ASN A 206 8.61 13.03 0.37
N ILE A 207 7.91 12.66 1.43
CA ILE A 207 6.68 13.30 1.89
C ILE A 207 6.97 14.72 2.39
N ALA A 208 8.05 14.90 3.16
CA ALA A 208 8.48 16.21 3.64
C ALA A 208 8.86 17.16 2.49
N LEU A 209 9.59 16.65 1.48
CA LEU A 209 9.94 17.41 0.28
C LEU A 209 8.69 17.81 -0.52
N ALA A 210 7.73 16.92 -0.68
CA ALA A 210 6.48 17.22 -1.36
C ALA A 210 5.69 18.33 -0.66
N LEU A 211 5.56 18.27 0.67
CA LEU A 211 4.92 19.32 1.48
C LEU A 211 5.65 20.67 1.41
N LYS A 212 6.99 20.63 1.36
CA LYS A 212 7.82 21.83 1.26
C LYS A 212 7.70 22.50 -0.11
N LYS A 213 7.63 21.69 -1.19
CA LYS A 213 7.58 22.19 -2.56
C LYS A 213 6.19 22.66 -2.98
N GLU A 214 5.15 21.96 -2.55
CA GLU A 214 3.76 22.32 -2.88
C GLU A 214 2.87 22.29 -1.62
N PRO A 215 2.88 23.34 -0.81
CA PRO A 215 2.08 23.42 0.42
C PRO A 215 0.56 23.27 0.21
N LYS A 216 0.06 23.49 -1.01
CA LYS A 216 -1.38 23.35 -1.31
C LYS A 216 -1.89 21.91 -1.12
N ILE A 217 -1.00 20.89 -1.17
CA ILE A 217 -1.38 19.50 -0.97
C ILE A 217 -1.74 19.19 0.49
N ILE A 218 -1.40 20.03 1.45
CA ILE A 218 -1.60 19.81 2.90
C ILE A 218 -3.04 19.39 3.24
N ASN A 219 -4.03 20.01 2.61
CA ASN A 219 -5.45 19.71 2.86
C ASN A 219 -5.99 18.54 2.03
N LYS A 220 -5.20 18.04 1.08
CA LYS A 220 -5.58 16.97 0.14
C LYS A 220 -4.98 15.62 0.51
N ILE A 221 -4.02 15.60 1.41
CA ILE A 221 -3.38 14.36 1.86
C ILE A 221 -3.62 14.07 3.34
N GLU A 222 -3.61 12.78 3.66
CA GLU A 222 -3.55 12.27 5.04
C GLU A 222 -2.39 11.28 5.10
N ILE A 223 -1.47 11.48 6.04
CA ILE A 223 -0.29 10.63 6.21
C ILE A 223 -0.58 9.60 7.29
N ILE A 224 -0.28 8.33 7.03
CA ILE A 224 -0.25 7.26 8.00
C ILE A 224 1.19 6.73 8.01
N TRP A 225 1.91 6.95 9.10
CA TRP A 225 3.34 6.71 9.14
C TRP A 225 3.76 5.81 10.31
N LEU A 226 4.50 4.76 9.98
CA LEU A 226 5.25 3.97 10.96
C LEU A 226 6.52 4.74 11.31
N GLY A 227 6.56 5.32 12.49
CA GLY A 227 7.72 6.10 12.89
C GLY A 227 7.62 6.61 14.32
N GLY A 228 8.78 6.74 14.94
CA GLY A 228 8.91 7.12 16.33
C GLY A 228 8.54 6.00 17.30
N ASN A 229 8.52 6.34 18.57
CA ASN A 229 8.21 5.44 19.67
C ASN A 229 6.96 5.91 20.43
N GLU A 230 6.47 5.12 21.38
CA GLU A 230 5.30 5.49 22.19
C GLU A 230 5.50 6.83 22.93
N LEU A 231 4.40 7.46 23.28
CA LEU A 231 4.45 8.70 24.08
C LEU A 231 5.09 8.40 25.46
N GLY A 232 6.09 9.21 25.80
CA GLY A 232 6.84 9.04 27.04
C GLY A 232 8.08 8.15 26.94
N TYR A 233 8.33 7.57 25.77
CA TYR A 233 9.61 6.91 25.52
C TYR A 233 10.74 7.96 25.48
N LYS A 234 11.96 7.55 25.91
CA LYS A 234 13.08 8.49 26.10
C LYS A 234 13.52 9.22 24.83
N ASP A 235 13.38 8.57 23.67
CA ASP A 235 13.77 9.09 22.35
C ASP A 235 12.96 8.43 21.23
N ASN A 236 13.14 8.90 20.00
CA ASN A 236 12.56 8.34 18.79
C ASN A 236 13.67 7.86 17.82
N LEU A 237 14.75 7.29 18.35
CA LEU A 237 15.87 6.78 17.54
C LEU A 237 15.57 5.41 16.89
N GLU A 238 14.34 5.17 16.50
CA GLU A 238 13.99 4.06 15.64
C GLU A 238 14.40 4.36 14.18
N TYR A 239 14.34 3.34 13.32
CA TYR A 239 15.00 3.40 12.03
C TYR A 239 14.45 4.50 11.11
N ASN A 240 13.14 4.56 10.90
CA ASN A 240 12.50 5.50 9.98
C ASN A 240 12.66 6.96 10.41
N PHE A 241 12.55 7.21 11.72
CA PHE A 241 12.64 8.56 12.27
C PHE A 241 14.07 9.11 12.26
N LYS A 242 15.06 8.28 12.68
CA LYS A 242 16.44 8.74 12.84
C LYS A 242 17.15 9.02 11.51
N GLN A 243 16.68 8.41 10.41
CA GLN A 243 17.31 8.58 9.11
C GLN A 243 17.19 10.02 8.59
N ASP A 244 16.06 10.70 8.87
CA ASP A 244 15.89 12.09 8.44
C ASP A 244 15.06 12.92 9.43
N ILE A 245 15.70 13.33 10.53
CA ILE A 245 15.08 14.10 11.60
C ILE A 245 14.54 15.44 11.09
N GLU A 246 15.21 16.08 10.12
CA GLU A 246 14.76 17.34 9.54
C GLU A 246 13.48 17.12 8.71
N ALA A 247 13.35 16.01 7.97
CA ALA A 247 12.10 15.64 7.31
C ALA A 247 10.94 15.49 8.32
N VAL A 248 11.20 14.80 9.45
CA VAL A 248 10.21 14.65 10.52
C VAL A 248 9.79 16.02 11.07
N LYS A 249 10.75 16.91 11.36
CA LYS A 249 10.44 18.28 11.83
C LYS A 249 9.56 19.06 10.84
N ILE A 250 9.84 18.95 9.53
CA ILE A 250 9.03 19.59 8.48
C ILE A 250 7.59 19.08 8.54
N VAL A 251 7.37 17.78 8.59
CA VAL A 251 6.04 17.17 8.65
C VAL A 251 5.31 17.56 9.94
N PHE A 252 5.98 17.47 11.08
CA PHE A 252 5.40 17.84 12.38
C PHE A 252 5.13 19.34 12.53
N ASN A 253 5.86 20.21 11.84
CA ASN A 253 5.60 21.64 11.80
C ASN A 253 4.56 22.04 10.74
N SER A 254 4.25 21.18 9.78
CA SER A 254 3.20 21.41 8.78
C SER A 254 1.82 21.29 9.43
N LYS A 255 0.77 21.63 8.65
CA LYS A 255 -0.63 21.44 9.09
C LYS A 255 -1.25 20.16 8.53
N VAL A 256 -0.46 19.28 7.95
CA VAL A 256 -0.94 18.04 7.34
C VAL A 256 -1.57 17.12 8.38
N LYS A 257 -2.64 16.45 8.01
CA LYS A 257 -3.24 15.41 8.85
C LYS A 257 -2.33 14.18 8.89
N ILE A 258 -1.95 13.74 10.09
CA ILE A 258 -1.05 12.60 10.28
C ILE A 258 -1.51 11.69 11.41
N THR A 259 -1.40 10.39 11.15
CA THR A 259 -1.51 9.32 12.14
C THR A 259 -0.15 8.67 12.32
N ILE A 260 0.32 8.60 13.55
CA ILE A 260 1.59 7.96 13.92
C ILE A 260 1.31 6.55 14.45
N LEU A 261 2.01 5.57 13.91
CA LEU A 261 2.08 4.21 14.43
C LEU A 261 3.46 4.03 15.09
N PRO A 262 3.56 4.09 16.42
CA PRO A 262 4.85 4.06 17.10
C PRO A 262 5.41 2.64 17.11
N CYS A 263 6.73 2.51 16.94
CA CYS A 263 7.42 1.22 16.93
C CYS A 263 7.40 0.56 18.32
N LYS A 264 8.08 1.14 19.30
CA LYS A 264 8.22 0.54 20.64
C LYS A 264 6.90 0.53 21.40
N ASN A 265 6.63 -0.59 22.06
CA ASN A 265 5.48 -0.87 22.91
C ASN A 265 4.11 -0.88 22.21
N VAL A 266 4.02 -0.48 20.95
CA VAL A 266 2.80 -0.52 20.15
C VAL A 266 2.95 -1.52 19.02
N VAL A 267 3.66 -1.16 17.93
CA VAL A 267 3.79 -2.04 16.75
C VAL A 267 4.72 -3.23 17.04
N SER A 268 5.64 -3.13 18.00
CA SER A 268 6.46 -4.27 18.47
C SER A 268 5.64 -5.49 18.93
N ASN A 269 4.35 -5.32 19.21
CA ASN A 269 3.43 -6.44 19.48
C ASN A 269 3.12 -7.31 18.25
N LEU A 270 3.49 -6.88 17.05
CA LEU A 270 3.42 -7.70 15.82
C LEU A 270 4.59 -8.69 15.72
N LYS A 271 5.20 -9.09 16.83
CA LYS A 271 6.20 -10.15 16.83
C LYS A 271 5.56 -11.50 16.50
N ILE A 272 6.19 -12.24 15.58
CA ILE A 272 5.74 -13.55 15.12
C ILE A 272 6.94 -14.48 14.95
N ASP A 273 6.72 -15.77 15.07
CA ASP A 273 7.72 -16.82 14.87
C ASP A 273 7.61 -17.44 13.47
N ILE A 274 8.71 -18.05 13.02
CA ILE A 274 8.84 -18.67 11.70
C ILE A 274 7.87 -19.84 11.49
N ASN A 275 7.57 -20.61 12.56
CA ASN A 275 6.66 -21.76 12.43
C ASN A 275 5.23 -21.28 12.17
N THR A 276 4.81 -20.21 12.84
CA THR A 276 3.50 -19.58 12.57
C THR A 276 3.41 -19.08 11.14
N LEU A 277 4.47 -18.46 10.59
CA LEU A 277 4.51 -18.05 9.19
C LEU A 277 4.42 -19.24 8.24
N LYS A 278 5.25 -20.27 8.44
CA LYS A 278 5.23 -21.49 7.62
C LYS A 278 3.86 -22.14 7.62
N ASN A 279 3.26 -22.35 8.79
CA ASN A 279 1.94 -22.99 8.90
C ASN A 279 0.85 -22.24 8.10
N ASN A 280 1.01 -20.94 7.87
CA ASN A 280 0.02 -20.13 7.18
C ASN A 280 0.34 -19.82 5.71
N LEU A 281 1.61 -19.79 5.33
CA LEU A 281 2.04 -19.30 4.01
C LEU A 281 2.86 -20.31 3.19
N GLU A 282 3.48 -21.33 3.81
CA GLU A 282 4.38 -22.26 3.12
C GLU A 282 3.65 -23.00 1.97
N ASN A 283 4.29 -23.05 0.83
CA ASN A 283 3.81 -23.70 -0.39
C ASN A 283 2.49 -23.14 -0.99
N LYS A 284 2.04 -21.96 -0.54
CA LYS A 284 0.86 -21.32 -1.15
C LYS A 284 1.18 -20.60 -2.47
N SER A 285 2.37 -20.00 -2.57
CA SER A 285 2.89 -19.41 -3.81
C SER A 285 4.41 -19.22 -3.71
N GLU A 286 5.07 -18.97 -4.85
CA GLU A 286 6.48 -18.59 -4.87
C GLU A 286 6.76 -17.34 -4.02
N LEU A 287 5.88 -16.35 -4.08
CA LEU A 287 5.98 -15.16 -3.25
C LEU A 287 5.88 -15.48 -1.76
N CYS A 288 4.95 -16.34 -1.35
CA CYS A 288 4.82 -16.75 0.06
C CYS A 288 6.10 -17.45 0.56
N ASN A 289 6.67 -18.35 -0.25
CA ASN A 289 7.92 -19.03 0.09
C ASN A 289 9.08 -18.03 0.19
N TYR A 290 9.16 -17.08 -0.73
CA TYR A 290 10.14 -16.00 -0.68
C TYR A 290 10.00 -15.12 0.56
N LEU A 291 8.79 -14.74 0.95
CA LEU A 291 8.56 -13.96 2.17
C LEU A 291 9.02 -14.71 3.43
N ILE A 292 8.79 -16.04 3.48
CA ILE A 292 9.28 -16.90 4.57
C ILE A 292 10.80 -16.95 4.60
N GLU A 293 11.45 -17.11 3.44
CA GLU A 293 12.91 -17.11 3.31
C GLU A 293 13.49 -15.78 3.79
N ARG A 294 12.97 -14.66 3.33
CA ARG A 294 13.40 -13.31 3.74
C ARG A 294 13.16 -13.04 5.21
N PHE A 295 12.09 -13.56 5.79
CA PHE A 295 11.85 -13.48 7.22
C PHE A 295 12.86 -14.28 8.02
N TYR A 296 13.19 -15.50 7.57
CA TYR A 296 14.11 -16.39 8.26
C TYR A 296 15.55 -15.90 8.17
N ASP A 297 15.98 -15.51 6.98
CA ASP A 297 17.30 -14.91 6.75
C ASP A 297 17.19 -13.80 5.69
N ASP A 298 17.30 -12.56 6.13
CA ASP A 298 17.29 -11.39 5.25
C ASP A 298 18.67 -11.10 4.63
N GLY A 299 19.67 -11.97 4.92
CA GLY A 299 21.05 -11.82 4.46
C GLY A 299 21.86 -10.82 5.27
N TYR A 300 21.29 -10.25 6.34
CA TYR A 300 21.92 -9.18 7.12
C TYR A 300 21.95 -9.45 8.63
N HIS A 301 20.82 -9.84 9.18
CA HIS A 301 20.70 -10.11 10.62
C HIS A 301 20.97 -11.59 10.96
N GLY A 302 21.28 -12.40 9.92
CA GLY A 302 21.40 -13.84 10.05
C GLY A 302 20.05 -14.50 10.35
N VAL A 303 20.10 -15.80 10.60
CA VAL A 303 18.92 -16.62 10.89
C VAL A 303 18.17 -16.10 12.11
N GLN A 304 16.89 -15.83 11.94
CA GLN A 304 15.99 -15.36 12.98
C GLN A 304 14.75 -16.26 13.08
N GLU A 305 14.52 -16.85 14.23
CA GLU A 305 13.33 -17.67 14.48
C GLU A 305 12.07 -16.83 14.75
N SER A 306 12.23 -15.58 15.11
CA SER A 306 11.10 -14.65 15.34
C SER A 306 11.51 -13.21 15.07
N ARG A 307 10.60 -12.48 14.40
CA ARG A 307 10.75 -11.04 14.09
C ARG A 307 9.44 -10.30 14.32
N VAL A 308 9.52 -9.00 14.41
CA VAL A 308 8.37 -8.12 14.31
C VAL A 308 8.20 -7.76 12.83
N ILE A 309 7.01 -7.94 12.28
CA ILE A 309 6.66 -7.46 10.92
C ILE A 309 5.99 -6.10 11.08
N TRP A 310 6.80 -5.06 11.21
CA TRP A 310 6.37 -3.72 11.62
C TRP A 310 5.40 -3.08 10.63
N ASP A 311 5.74 -3.07 9.37
CA ASP A 311 5.15 -2.26 8.30
C ASP A 311 3.72 -2.67 7.93
N ILE A 312 3.35 -3.94 8.16
CA ILE A 312 1.97 -4.38 7.94
C ILE A 312 0.96 -3.60 8.79
N SER A 313 1.41 -2.97 9.88
CA SER A 313 0.57 -2.17 10.77
C SER A 313 -0.09 -1.00 10.05
N VAL A 314 0.65 -0.32 9.16
CA VAL A 314 0.16 0.83 8.39
C VAL A 314 -0.94 0.41 7.41
N ILE A 315 -0.74 -0.71 6.73
CA ILE A 315 -1.73 -1.27 5.80
C ILE A 315 -2.97 -1.75 6.56
N ALA A 316 -2.77 -2.48 7.67
CA ALA A 316 -3.85 -2.96 8.53
C ALA A 316 -4.70 -1.80 9.09
N TYR A 317 -4.07 -0.69 9.50
CA TYR A 317 -4.78 0.52 9.95
C TYR A 317 -5.70 1.08 8.86
N MET A 318 -5.23 1.07 7.62
CA MET A 318 -6.05 1.49 6.47
C MET A 318 -7.15 0.48 6.13
N ILE A 319 -6.94 -0.80 6.37
CA ILE A 319 -7.96 -1.84 6.12
C ILE A 319 -9.09 -1.71 7.14
N ASN A 320 -8.76 -1.66 8.44
CA ASN A 320 -9.76 -1.58 9.49
C ASN A 320 -9.24 -0.87 10.75
N LYS A 321 -9.64 0.38 10.92
CA LYS A 321 -9.26 1.20 12.09
C LYS A 321 -9.73 0.63 13.42
N ASN A 322 -10.78 -0.22 13.44
CA ASN A 322 -11.30 -0.84 14.66
C ASN A 322 -10.36 -1.91 15.28
N TRP A 323 -9.27 -2.24 14.58
CA TRP A 323 -8.21 -3.09 15.14
C TRP A 323 -7.17 -2.29 15.95
N PHE A 324 -7.38 -0.98 16.08
CA PHE A 324 -6.44 -0.06 16.73
C PHE A 324 -7.15 0.82 17.74
N GLU A 325 -6.50 1.04 18.88
CA GLU A 325 -6.85 2.11 19.79
C GLU A 325 -6.00 3.34 19.44
N THR A 326 -6.63 4.51 19.42
CA THR A 326 -5.97 5.77 19.05
C THR A 326 -6.24 6.87 20.07
N LYS A 327 -5.34 7.82 20.15
CA LYS A 327 -5.48 9.03 20.96
C LYS A 327 -5.17 10.25 20.11
N GLU A 328 -6.03 11.25 20.17
CA GLU A 328 -5.73 12.57 19.64
C GLU A 328 -4.87 13.35 20.65
N ILE A 329 -3.73 13.86 20.19
CA ILE A 329 -2.81 14.63 21.03
C ILE A 329 -2.43 15.93 20.34
N ASN A 330 -2.08 16.94 21.14
CA ASN A 330 -1.43 18.14 20.61
C ASN A 330 -0.13 17.74 19.92
N CYS A 331 0.06 18.17 18.67
CA CYS A 331 1.25 17.82 17.91
C CYS A 331 2.52 18.26 18.66
N PRO A 332 3.39 17.34 19.09
CA PRO A 332 4.59 17.69 19.83
C PRO A 332 5.62 18.37 18.93
N LYS A 333 6.51 19.15 19.51
CA LYS A 333 7.74 19.58 18.86
C LYS A 333 8.79 18.46 18.96
N ILE A 334 9.58 18.28 17.93
CA ILE A 334 10.70 17.34 17.91
C ILE A 334 11.96 18.04 18.42
N ASN A 335 12.54 17.53 19.50
CA ASN A 335 13.83 17.99 20.01
C ASN A 335 14.99 17.45 19.15
N ASN A 336 16.19 18.01 19.33
CA ASN A 336 17.38 17.52 18.64
C ASN A 336 17.81 16.10 19.06
N ASP A 337 17.48 15.69 20.29
CA ASP A 337 17.65 14.32 20.79
C ASP A 337 16.54 13.38 20.34
N THR A 338 15.70 13.81 19.40
CA THR A 338 14.52 13.12 18.84
C THR A 338 13.34 12.95 19.80
N SER A 339 13.43 13.32 21.06
CA SER A 339 12.32 13.23 22.01
C SER A 339 11.15 14.13 21.63
N TYR A 340 9.93 13.71 22.01
CA TYR A 340 8.73 14.50 21.87
C TYR A 340 8.65 15.56 22.96
N LYS A 341 8.64 16.84 22.59
CA LYS A 341 8.39 17.95 23.50
C LYS A 341 6.92 18.37 23.44
N PRO A 342 6.19 18.31 24.55
CA PRO A 342 4.82 18.82 24.61
C PRO A 342 4.75 20.27 24.16
N THR A 343 3.69 20.64 23.48
CA THR A 343 3.44 22.03 23.03
C THR A 343 2.02 22.45 23.38
N ASN A 344 1.82 23.77 23.45
CA ASN A 344 0.48 24.35 23.52
C ASN A 344 -0.12 24.57 22.12
N ASN A 345 0.44 23.94 21.09
CA ASN A 345 -0.09 24.00 19.74
C ASN A 345 -1.47 23.34 19.71
N LYS A 346 -2.45 24.04 19.13
CA LYS A 346 -3.82 23.52 19.01
C LYS A 346 -3.97 22.48 17.88
N ARG A 347 -2.90 22.23 17.09
CA ARG A 347 -2.92 21.20 16.06
C ARG A 347 -2.93 19.82 16.71
N MET A 348 -3.95 19.05 16.36
CA MET A 348 -4.07 17.66 16.80
C MET A 348 -3.44 16.72 15.76
N ILE A 349 -2.85 15.64 16.26
CA ILE A 349 -2.42 14.48 15.47
C ILE A 349 -2.96 13.22 16.11
N THR A 350 -3.22 12.21 15.29
CA THR A 350 -3.66 10.90 15.77
C THR A 350 -2.46 10.05 16.14
N PHE A 351 -2.48 9.43 17.29
CA PHE A 351 -1.43 8.57 17.80
C PHE A 351 -2.01 7.18 18.13
N VAL A 352 -1.49 6.14 17.51
CA VAL A 352 -1.91 4.76 17.82
C VAL A 352 -1.29 4.35 19.15
N THR A 353 -2.11 3.81 20.05
CA THR A 353 -1.68 3.39 21.40
C THR A 353 -1.71 1.89 21.59
N LYS A 354 -2.50 1.16 20.78
CA LYS A 354 -2.61 -0.30 20.83
C LYS A 354 -3.12 -0.86 19.51
N LEU A 355 -2.85 -2.11 19.25
CA LEU A 355 -3.35 -2.84 18.08
C LEU A 355 -3.80 -4.26 18.45
N ASP A 356 -4.73 -4.81 17.65
CA ASP A 356 -5.20 -6.18 17.75
C ASP A 356 -4.36 -7.07 16.81
N ARG A 357 -3.29 -7.63 17.35
CA ARG A 357 -2.32 -8.46 16.64
C ARG A 357 -2.99 -9.64 15.90
N ASP A 358 -3.89 -10.32 16.58
CA ASP A 358 -4.46 -11.57 16.07
C ASP A 358 -5.40 -11.31 14.88
N LYS A 359 -6.18 -10.22 14.92
CA LYS A 359 -7.01 -9.81 13.79
C LYS A 359 -6.17 -9.39 12.59
N ILE A 360 -5.06 -8.67 12.83
CA ILE A 360 -4.15 -8.23 11.77
C ILE A 360 -3.53 -9.46 11.08
N TYR A 361 -2.96 -10.40 11.82
CA TYR A 361 -2.36 -11.59 11.22
C TYR A 361 -3.38 -12.50 10.55
N LYS A 362 -4.57 -12.65 11.12
CA LYS A 362 -5.65 -13.42 10.50
C LYS A 362 -6.02 -12.87 9.12
N ASP A 363 -6.11 -11.56 8.98
CA ASP A 363 -6.43 -10.91 7.70
C ASP A 363 -5.23 -10.99 6.73
N LEU A 364 -4.01 -10.73 7.20
CA LEU A 364 -2.78 -10.86 6.42
C LEU A 364 -2.65 -12.25 5.80
N PHE A 365 -2.79 -13.32 6.60
CA PHE A 365 -2.64 -14.69 6.13
C PHE A 365 -3.74 -15.09 5.16
N LYS A 366 -4.97 -14.65 5.42
CA LYS A 366 -6.06 -14.86 4.49
C LYS A 366 -5.74 -14.25 3.12
N LYS A 367 -5.33 -12.97 3.10
CA LYS A 367 -5.07 -12.23 1.86
C LYS A 367 -3.80 -12.67 1.14
N SER A 368 -2.73 -12.96 1.87
CA SER A 368 -1.45 -13.40 1.26
C SER A 368 -1.49 -14.84 0.76
N GLY A 369 -2.36 -15.68 1.34
CA GLY A 369 -2.52 -17.08 0.95
C GLY A 369 -3.54 -17.31 -0.15
N GLU A 370 -4.33 -16.31 -0.53
CA GLU A 370 -5.19 -16.28 -1.72
C GLU A 370 -4.35 -15.97 -2.98
#